data_a789c3f9e34bf29806277259532278a5
#
_entry.id   a789c3f9e34bf29806277259532278a5
#
_cell.length_a   1.000
_cell.length_b   1.000
_cell.length_c   1.000
_cell.angle_alpha   90.00
_cell.angle_beta   90.00
_cell.angle_gamma   90.00
#
_symmetry.space_group_name_H-M   'P 1'
#
loop_
_entity.id
_entity.type
_entity.pdbx_description
1 polymer ?
#
loop_
_entity_poly.entity_id
_entity_poly.type
_entity_poly.pdbx_seq_one_letter_code
_entity_poly.pdbx_strand_id
1 'polypeptide(L)'
;MNIALLGYGKMGKIIERIANERGHTISLKADSKTTNLDFSTSDVAIDFSLPSTAISNIKSAIDNNVPVISGTTGWLESYDDIVAYCTSKNGAFLYASNFSLGVNIFFEINRVLASLITKYPDYKLDIEEIHHTQKLDAPSGTAITLAEDIINNSNYKNWTLDEASIDDIHIEAKRIIDVPGTHSINYSSKVDTVEIKHTAHNREGFALGAIVAAEWIVNKKGVFSMKDVLNIG
;
A
#
# COMPACT_ATOMS: atom_id res chain seq x y z
N MET A 1 -0.17 -4.70 22.55
CA MET A 1 -1.43 -4.00 22.25
C MET A 1 -2.49 -4.98 21.82
N ASN A 2 -3.75 -4.60 21.97
CA ASN A 2 -4.91 -5.36 21.57
C ASN A 2 -5.42 -4.86 20.22
N ILE A 3 -5.49 -5.74 19.24
CA ILE A 3 -5.80 -5.39 17.83
C ILE A 3 -7.18 -5.91 17.46
N ALA A 4 -8.04 -5.03 16.94
CA ALA A 4 -9.28 -5.41 16.29
C ALA A 4 -9.01 -5.69 14.79
N LEU A 5 -9.30 -6.89 14.31
CA LEU A 5 -9.23 -7.25 12.90
C LEU A 5 -10.60 -7.12 12.25
N LEU A 6 -10.73 -6.15 11.36
CA LEU A 6 -11.93 -5.91 10.56
C LEU A 6 -11.69 -6.51 9.16
N GLY A 7 -12.25 -7.69 8.92
CA GLY A 7 -11.93 -8.54 7.77
C GLY A 7 -11.04 -9.71 8.13
N TYR A 8 -11.64 -10.79 8.65
CA TYR A 8 -10.92 -12.00 9.05
C TYR A 8 -10.87 -13.06 7.94
N GLY A 9 -10.40 -12.61 6.75
CA GLY A 9 -10.13 -13.44 5.57
C GLY A 9 -8.68 -13.94 5.52
N LYS A 10 -8.15 -14.15 4.30
CA LYS A 10 -6.75 -14.59 4.09
C LYS A 10 -5.74 -13.63 4.74
N MET A 11 -5.90 -12.31 4.52
CA MET A 11 -4.99 -11.31 5.13
C MET A 11 -5.15 -11.24 6.64
N GLY A 12 -6.38 -11.21 7.16
CA GLY A 12 -6.61 -11.15 8.61
C GLY A 12 -5.94 -12.31 9.37
N LYS A 13 -5.94 -13.52 8.81
CA LYS A 13 -5.25 -14.68 9.40
C LYS A 13 -3.72 -14.54 9.41
N ILE A 14 -3.13 -13.96 8.37
CA ILE A 14 -1.68 -13.69 8.31
C ILE A 14 -1.33 -12.60 9.32
N ILE A 15 -2.13 -11.53 9.38
CA ILE A 15 -1.96 -10.42 10.34
C ILE A 15 -2.03 -10.96 11.78
N GLU A 16 -3.02 -11.79 12.12
CA GLU A 16 -3.12 -12.41 13.44
C GLU A 16 -1.85 -13.18 13.81
N ARG A 17 -1.37 -14.06 12.92
CA ARG A 17 -0.16 -14.83 13.19
C ARG A 17 1.04 -13.93 13.49
N ILE A 18 1.30 -12.94 12.64
CA ILE A 18 2.44 -12.03 12.82
C ILE A 18 2.24 -11.13 14.05
N ALA A 19 1.01 -10.69 14.33
CA ALA A 19 0.69 -9.94 15.55
C ALA A 19 1.03 -10.74 16.81
N ASN A 20 0.64 -12.00 16.87
CA ASN A 20 0.95 -12.89 17.99
C ASN A 20 2.46 -13.14 18.14
N GLU A 21 3.18 -13.36 17.03
CA GLU A 21 4.64 -13.50 17.01
C GLU A 21 5.35 -12.25 17.55
N ARG A 22 4.75 -11.06 17.37
CA ARG A 22 5.24 -9.77 17.89
C ARG A 22 4.75 -9.43 19.30
N GLY A 23 4.01 -10.35 19.97
CA GLY A 23 3.53 -10.15 21.34
C GLY A 23 2.26 -9.31 21.44
N HIS A 24 1.48 -9.19 20.37
CA HIS A 24 0.17 -8.54 20.39
C HIS A 24 -0.96 -9.55 20.57
N THR A 25 -2.13 -9.08 21.00
CA THR A 25 -3.33 -9.89 21.19
C THR A 25 -4.42 -9.44 20.23
N ILE A 26 -5.18 -10.36 19.67
CA ILE A 26 -6.35 -10.02 18.86
C ILE A 26 -7.57 -9.96 19.78
N SER A 27 -8.12 -8.74 19.94
CA SER A 27 -9.29 -8.47 20.78
C SER A 27 -10.61 -8.69 20.07
N LEU A 28 -10.64 -8.47 18.73
CA LEU A 28 -11.83 -8.62 17.89
C LEU A 28 -11.44 -9.24 16.55
N LYS A 29 -12.25 -10.19 16.08
CA LYS A 29 -12.18 -10.75 14.72
C LYS A 29 -13.52 -10.58 14.06
N ALA A 30 -13.62 -9.65 13.13
CA ALA A 30 -14.85 -9.41 12.36
C ALA A 30 -14.76 -10.06 10.99
N ASP A 31 -15.77 -10.81 10.63
CA ASP A 31 -15.98 -11.39 9.30
C ASP A 31 -17.35 -10.98 8.74
N SER A 32 -17.76 -11.56 7.60
CA SER A 32 -19.04 -11.25 6.95
C SER A 32 -20.29 -11.61 7.78
N LYS A 33 -20.12 -12.34 8.88
CA LYS A 33 -21.22 -12.76 9.77
C LYS A 33 -21.27 -11.94 11.05
N THR A 34 -20.26 -11.12 11.32
CA THR A 34 -20.16 -10.32 12.54
C THR A 34 -21.10 -9.11 12.42
N THR A 35 -22.06 -9.03 13.30
CA THR A 35 -23.08 -7.98 13.32
C THR A 35 -22.80 -6.88 14.34
N ASN A 36 -21.97 -7.15 15.34
CA ASN A 36 -21.60 -6.19 16.38
C ASN A 36 -20.08 -6.13 16.53
N LEU A 37 -19.54 -4.92 16.49
CA LEU A 37 -18.11 -4.66 16.63
C LEU A 37 -17.86 -4.09 18.05
N ASP A 38 -17.38 -4.94 18.95
CA ASP A 38 -17.00 -4.52 20.30
C ASP A 38 -15.52 -4.11 20.34
N PHE A 39 -15.28 -2.82 20.41
CA PHE A 39 -13.94 -2.23 20.50
C PHE A 39 -13.49 -1.94 21.93
N SER A 40 -14.24 -2.31 22.95
CA SER A 40 -14.03 -1.90 24.35
C SER A 40 -12.64 -2.24 24.91
N THR A 41 -11.98 -3.23 24.36
CA THR A 41 -10.63 -3.67 24.76
C THR A 41 -9.57 -3.46 23.67
N SER A 42 -9.90 -2.77 22.58
CA SER A 42 -9.01 -2.62 21.42
C SER A 42 -8.20 -1.32 21.49
N ASP A 43 -6.89 -1.41 21.27
CA ASP A 43 -5.99 -0.27 21.19
C ASP A 43 -5.92 0.31 19.77
N VAL A 44 -6.15 -0.54 18.75
CA VAL A 44 -6.10 -0.19 17.32
C VAL A 44 -6.93 -1.15 16.50
N ALA A 45 -7.49 -0.67 15.39
CA ALA A 45 -8.18 -1.49 14.39
C ALA A 45 -7.38 -1.59 13.09
N ILE A 46 -7.38 -2.78 12.49
CA ILE A 46 -6.79 -3.06 11.17
C ILE A 46 -7.90 -3.56 10.25
N ASP A 47 -8.20 -2.78 9.20
CA ASP A 47 -9.25 -3.11 8.22
C ASP A 47 -8.65 -3.67 6.92
N PHE A 48 -8.89 -4.95 6.67
CA PHE A 48 -8.70 -5.65 5.41
C PHE A 48 -9.97 -6.42 5.07
N SER A 49 -11.04 -5.68 4.82
CA SER A 49 -12.39 -6.19 4.60
C SER A 49 -12.82 -6.14 3.12
N LEU A 50 -14.06 -5.81 2.86
CA LEU A 50 -14.60 -5.60 1.54
C LEU A 50 -14.85 -4.11 1.29
N PRO A 51 -14.81 -3.63 0.04
CA PRO A 51 -15.12 -2.24 -0.30
C PRO A 51 -16.46 -1.76 0.28
N SER A 52 -17.46 -2.63 0.27
CA SER A 52 -18.82 -2.34 0.77
C SER A 52 -18.92 -2.16 2.29
N THR A 53 -17.93 -2.65 3.05
CA THR A 53 -17.93 -2.57 4.53
C THR A 53 -16.83 -1.68 5.09
N ALA A 54 -15.83 -1.31 4.28
CA ALA A 54 -14.68 -0.52 4.74
C ALA A 54 -15.07 0.79 5.42
N ILE A 55 -15.96 1.57 4.78
CA ILE A 55 -16.43 2.87 5.31
C ILE A 55 -17.09 2.70 6.68
N SER A 56 -18.00 1.73 6.82
CA SER A 56 -18.68 1.48 8.10
C SER A 56 -17.73 0.99 9.18
N ASN A 57 -16.76 0.14 8.82
CA ASN A 57 -15.72 -0.35 9.72
C ASN A 57 -14.84 0.79 10.24
N ILE A 58 -14.35 1.64 9.35
CA ILE A 58 -13.50 2.78 9.68
C ILE A 58 -14.25 3.75 10.60
N LYS A 59 -15.49 4.14 10.24
CA LYS A 59 -16.31 5.03 11.07
C LYS A 59 -16.59 4.43 12.45
N SER A 60 -16.92 3.14 12.52
CA SER A 60 -17.17 2.45 13.78
C SER A 60 -15.95 2.46 14.71
N ALA A 61 -14.74 2.25 14.20
CA ALA A 61 -13.52 2.36 15.00
C ALA A 61 -13.29 3.79 15.50
N ILE A 62 -13.45 4.80 14.62
CA ILE A 62 -13.31 6.22 14.98
C ILE A 62 -14.32 6.63 16.05
N ASP A 63 -15.58 6.20 15.94
CA ASP A 63 -16.65 6.51 16.92
C ASP A 63 -16.36 5.91 18.30
N ASN A 64 -15.62 4.82 18.36
CA ASN A 64 -15.15 4.20 19.60
C ASN A 64 -13.78 4.75 20.07
N ASN A 65 -13.28 5.82 19.46
CA ASN A 65 -11.96 6.43 19.72
C ASN A 65 -10.79 5.47 19.50
N VAL A 66 -10.94 4.44 18.66
CA VAL A 66 -9.90 3.48 18.30
C VAL A 66 -9.24 3.94 17.02
N PRO A 67 -7.91 4.17 17.01
CA PRO A 67 -7.13 4.42 15.79
C PRO A 67 -7.36 3.31 14.78
N VAL A 68 -7.47 3.64 13.49
CA VAL A 68 -7.72 2.65 12.47
C VAL A 68 -6.80 2.80 11.27
N ILE A 69 -6.24 1.67 10.82
CA ILE A 69 -5.55 1.57 9.54
C ILE A 69 -6.41 0.76 8.58
N SER A 70 -6.46 1.14 7.30
CA SER A 70 -7.19 0.42 6.27
C SER A 70 -6.34 0.12 5.05
N GLY A 71 -6.30 -1.15 4.66
CA GLY A 71 -5.73 -1.66 3.42
C GLY A 71 -6.80 -2.14 2.44
N THR A 72 -8.07 -1.94 2.75
CA THR A 72 -9.17 -2.25 1.83
C THR A 72 -9.18 -1.23 0.71
N THR A 73 -9.23 -1.69 -0.54
CA THR A 73 -9.31 -0.86 -1.75
C THR A 73 -10.74 -0.80 -2.30
N GLY A 74 -10.99 0.04 -3.33
CA GLY A 74 -12.28 0.10 -4.03
C GLY A 74 -13.38 0.88 -3.31
N TRP A 75 -13.02 1.79 -2.37
CA TRP A 75 -13.94 2.69 -1.67
C TRP A 75 -13.46 4.15 -1.67
N LEU A 76 -12.38 4.46 -2.39
CA LEU A 76 -11.69 5.75 -2.33
C LEU A 76 -12.51 6.94 -2.86
N GLU A 77 -13.60 6.73 -3.58
CA GLU A 77 -14.55 7.80 -3.91
C GLU A 77 -15.08 8.53 -2.65
N SER A 78 -15.09 7.83 -1.50
CA SER A 78 -15.49 8.39 -0.21
C SER A 78 -14.28 8.75 0.69
N TYR A 79 -13.07 8.82 0.15
CA TYR A 79 -11.86 9.06 0.97
C TYR A 79 -11.92 10.42 1.69
N ASP A 80 -12.27 11.48 0.99
CA ASP A 80 -12.36 12.82 1.55
C ASP A 80 -13.44 12.93 2.63
N ASP A 81 -14.55 12.22 2.49
CA ASP A 81 -15.60 12.11 3.52
C ASP A 81 -15.08 11.44 4.79
N ILE A 82 -14.26 10.40 4.66
CA ILE A 82 -13.64 9.72 5.81
C ILE A 82 -12.59 10.60 6.47
N VAL A 83 -11.80 11.34 5.71
CA VAL A 83 -10.84 12.33 6.22
C VAL A 83 -11.57 13.41 7.04
N ALA A 84 -12.62 14.00 6.48
CA ALA A 84 -13.43 14.98 7.17
C ALA A 84 -14.08 14.40 8.45
N TYR A 85 -14.61 13.18 8.37
CA TYR A 85 -15.19 12.47 9.50
C TYR A 85 -14.16 12.24 10.61
N CYS A 86 -13.00 11.69 10.29
CA CYS A 86 -11.91 11.45 11.24
C CYS A 86 -11.48 12.74 11.94
N THR A 87 -11.33 13.82 11.18
CA THR A 87 -10.96 15.15 11.70
C THR A 87 -12.03 15.68 12.65
N SER A 88 -13.32 15.58 12.29
CA SER A 88 -14.44 16.06 13.11
C SER A 88 -14.54 15.35 14.46
N LYS A 89 -14.10 14.08 14.51
CA LYS A 89 -14.09 13.22 15.71
C LYS A 89 -12.77 13.29 16.49
N ASN A 90 -11.80 14.09 16.03
CA ASN A 90 -10.43 14.06 16.55
C ASN A 90 -9.87 12.62 16.63
N GLY A 91 -10.13 11.83 15.58
CA GLY A 91 -9.72 10.45 15.44
C GLY A 91 -8.29 10.27 14.95
N ALA A 92 -7.91 9.02 14.66
CA ALA A 92 -6.67 8.69 13.97
C ALA A 92 -6.95 7.66 12.87
N PHE A 93 -6.57 7.99 11.65
CA PHE A 93 -6.83 7.18 10.46
C PHE A 93 -5.59 7.11 9.57
N LEU A 94 -5.29 5.92 9.06
CA LEU A 94 -4.26 5.72 8.07
C LEU A 94 -4.80 4.82 6.95
N TYR A 95 -4.67 5.29 5.72
CA TYR A 95 -4.93 4.48 4.54
C TYR A 95 -3.65 4.23 3.76
N ALA A 96 -3.50 2.99 3.26
CA ALA A 96 -2.51 2.68 2.24
C ALA A 96 -3.04 1.62 1.28
N SER A 97 -2.84 1.82 -0.02
CA SER A 97 -3.08 0.79 -1.05
C SER A 97 -2.06 -0.36 -0.97
N ASN A 98 -0.92 -0.10 -0.33
CA ASN A 98 0.15 -1.07 -0.13
C ASN A 98 0.86 -0.82 1.21
N PHE A 99 0.82 -1.80 2.11
CA PHE A 99 1.47 -1.75 3.42
C PHE A 99 2.88 -2.32 3.44
N SER A 100 3.36 -2.96 2.36
CA SER A 100 4.72 -3.51 2.35
C SER A 100 5.76 -2.42 2.60
N LEU A 101 6.57 -2.58 3.65
CA LEU A 101 7.65 -1.65 3.98
C LEU A 101 8.62 -1.54 2.80
N GLY A 102 9.01 -2.68 2.20
CA GLY A 102 9.91 -2.72 1.05
C GLY A 102 9.34 -1.98 -0.17
N VAL A 103 8.04 -2.12 -0.46
CA VAL A 103 7.40 -1.41 -1.57
C VAL A 103 7.36 0.09 -1.32
N ASN A 104 7.04 0.54 -0.10
CA ASN A 104 7.00 1.97 0.21
C ASN A 104 8.40 2.61 0.16
N ILE A 105 9.43 1.91 0.64
CA ILE A 105 10.83 2.33 0.47
C ILE A 105 11.20 2.37 -1.02
N PHE A 106 10.77 1.38 -1.79
CA PHE A 106 11.02 1.31 -3.22
C PHE A 106 10.37 2.48 -3.98
N PHE A 107 9.15 2.88 -3.64
CA PHE A 107 8.51 4.09 -4.18
C PHE A 107 9.36 5.34 -3.91
N GLU A 108 9.88 5.50 -2.69
CA GLU A 108 10.69 6.67 -2.36
C GLU A 108 12.02 6.68 -3.12
N ILE A 109 12.70 5.53 -3.20
CA ILE A 109 13.94 5.40 -4.00
C ILE A 109 13.65 5.73 -5.47
N ASN A 110 12.54 5.24 -6.03
CA ASN A 110 12.12 5.52 -7.39
C ASN A 110 11.92 7.02 -7.62
N ARG A 111 11.21 7.70 -6.73
CA ARG A 111 10.98 9.15 -6.81
C ARG A 111 12.28 9.95 -6.79
N VAL A 112 13.19 9.61 -5.88
CA VAL A 112 14.50 10.27 -5.78
C VAL A 112 15.33 9.99 -7.04
N LEU A 113 15.41 8.74 -7.48
CA LEU A 113 16.16 8.35 -8.68
C LEU A 113 15.63 9.07 -9.93
N ALA A 114 14.31 9.12 -10.13
CA ALA A 114 13.69 9.82 -11.23
C ALA A 114 14.12 11.30 -11.26
N SER A 115 14.06 12.00 -10.12
CA SER A 115 14.44 13.42 -10.00
C SER A 115 15.92 13.69 -10.31
N LEU A 116 16.78 12.71 -10.12
CA LEU A 116 18.22 12.81 -10.41
C LEU A 116 18.52 12.55 -11.88
N ILE A 117 17.96 11.44 -12.42
CA ILE A 117 18.38 10.89 -13.72
C ILE A 117 17.75 11.62 -14.90
N THR A 118 16.57 12.24 -14.72
CA THR A 118 15.90 13.04 -15.76
C THR A 118 16.68 14.25 -16.25
N LYS A 119 17.72 14.65 -15.53
CA LYS A 119 18.68 15.68 -15.97
C LYS A 119 19.61 15.19 -17.08
N TYR A 120 19.61 13.89 -17.36
CA TYR A 120 20.50 13.22 -18.32
C TYR A 120 19.68 12.52 -19.41
N PRO A 121 19.40 13.18 -20.55
CA PRO A 121 18.44 12.72 -21.55
C PRO A 121 18.91 11.46 -22.32
N ASP A 122 20.15 11.05 -22.16
CA ASP A 122 20.67 9.83 -22.78
C ASP A 122 20.17 8.54 -22.12
N TYR A 123 19.66 8.62 -20.88
CA TYR A 123 19.05 7.49 -20.19
C TYR A 123 17.62 7.27 -20.68
N LYS A 124 17.37 6.07 -21.15
CA LYS A 124 16.03 5.58 -21.51
C LYS A 124 15.47 4.76 -20.37
N LEU A 125 14.21 4.97 -20.08
CA LEU A 125 13.48 4.31 -19.00
C LEU A 125 12.60 3.20 -19.54
N ASP A 126 12.60 2.07 -18.85
CA ASP A 126 11.56 1.05 -18.91
C ASP A 126 11.21 0.52 -17.50
N ILE A 127 9.97 0.06 -17.36
CA ILE A 127 9.45 -0.58 -16.15
C ILE A 127 9.06 -2.01 -16.51
N GLU A 128 9.49 -2.98 -15.69
CA GLU A 128 9.04 -4.36 -15.78
C GLU A 128 8.27 -4.74 -14.51
N GLU A 129 7.11 -5.38 -14.67
CA GLU A 129 6.42 -6.04 -13.58
C GLU A 129 6.18 -7.53 -13.86
N ILE A 130 6.34 -8.37 -12.85
CA ILE A 130 6.11 -9.82 -12.96
C ILE A 130 5.18 -10.24 -11.83
N HIS A 131 4.05 -10.88 -12.17
CA HIS A 131 3.11 -11.44 -11.21
C HIS A 131 2.65 -12.85 -11.61
N HIS A 132 1.98 -13.54 -10.69
CA HIS A 132 1.39 -14.85 -10.94
C HIS A 132 0.29 -14.78 -12.02
N THR A 133 0.06 -15.91 -12.71
CA THR A 133 -0.89 -16.02 -13.83
C THR A 133 -2.36 -15.76 -13.46
N GLN A 134 -2.70 -15.78 -12.16
CA GLN A 134 -4.07 -15.49 -11.66
C GLN A 134 -4.33 -13.98 -11.46
N LYS A 135 -3.33 -13.10 -11.66
CA LYS A 135 -3.51 -11.66 -11.58
C LYS A 135 -4.16 -11.16 -12.87
N LEU A 136 -5.36 -10.58 -12.76
CA LEU A 136 -6.18 -10.18 -13.91
C LEU A 136 -5.85 -8.79 -14.42
N ASP A 137 -5.54 -7.87 -13.50
CA ASP A 137 -5.19 -6.48 -13.85
C ASP A 137 -3.76 -6.40 -14.41
N ALA A 138 -3.59 -5.61 -15.46
CA ALA A 138 -2.32 -5.22 -16.04
C ALA A 138 -2.42 -3.76 -16.56
N PRO A 139 -1.44 -2.89 -16.22
CA PRO A 139 -0.38 -3.14 -15.25
C PRO A 139 -0.91 -3.20 -13.82
N SER A 140 -0.09 -3.67 -12.88
CA SER A 140 -0.45 -3.69 -11.46
C SER A 140 -0.53 -2.27 -10.88
N GLY A 141 -1.34 -2.08 -9.83
CA GLY A 141 -1.41 -0.80 -9.13
C GLY A 141 -0.04 -0.28 -8.66
N THR A 142 0.88 -1.19 -8.26
CA THR A 142 2.27 -0.82 -7.90
C THR A 142 3.03 -0.27 -9.11
N ALA A 143 2.92 -0.90 -10.28
CA ALA A 143 3.57 -0.41 -11.50
C ALA A 143 3.01 0.94 -11.96
N ILE A 144 1.70 1.14 -11.82
CA ILE A 144 1.05 2.44 -12.09
C ILE A 144 1.61 3.52 -11.16
N THR A 145 1.65 3.26 -9.84
CA THR A 145 2.21 4.22 -8.86
C THR A 145 3.67 4.57 -9.18
N LEU A 146 4.49 3.58 -9.55
CA LEU A 146 5.89 3.81 -9.93
C LEU A 146 5.99 4.69 -11.18
N ALA A 147 5.18 4.45 -12.19
CA ALA A 147 5.15 5.26 -13.40
C ALA A 147 4.66 6.69 -13.13
N GLU A 148 3.60 6.86 -12.34
CA GLU A 148 3.08 8.17 -11.94
C GLU A 148 4.10 8.97 -11.13
N ASP A 149 4.82 8.33 -10.20
CA ASP A 149 5.91 8.98 -9.46
C ASP A 149 7.02 9.46 -10.40
N ILE A 150 7.36 8.69 -11.44
CA ILE A 150 8.35 9.10 -12.44
C ILE A 150 7.80 10.26 -13.29
N ILE A 151 6.57 10.18 -13.77
CA ILE A 151 5.92 11.25 -14.55
C ILE A 151 5.95 12.57 -13.77
N ASN A 152 5.60 12.52 -12.50
CA ASN A 152 5.56 13.71 -11.63
C ASN A 152 6.95 14.33 -11.37
N ASN A 153 8.03 13.59 -11.60
CA ASN A 153 9.42 14.01 -11.35
C ASN A 153 10.27 14.07 -12.64
N SER A 154 9.66 14.01 -13.82
CA SER A 154 10.36 13.91 -15.11
C SER A 154 9.63 14.65 -16.23
N ASN A 155 10.11 14.47 -17.47
CA ASN A 155 9.48 14.98 -18.68
C ASN A 155 8.54 13.97 -19.36
N TYR A 156 8.45 12.73 -18.84
CA TYR A 156 7.49 11.76 -19.33
C TYR A 156 6.05 12.23 -19.03
N LYS A 157 5.11 11.86 -19.92
CA LYS A 157 3.73 12.37 -19.86
C LYS A 157 2.72 11.28 -19.51
N ASN A 158 2.96 10.05 -20.00
CA ASN A 158 2.06 8.94 -19.83
C ASN A 158 2.86 7.65 -19.64
N TRP A 159 2.14 6.56 -19.40
CA TRP A 159 2.65 5.20 -19.49
C TRP A 159 1.78 4.36 -20.43
N THR A 160 2.36 3.30 -20.99
CA THR A 160 1.65 2.39 -21.89
C THR A 160 2.16 0.95 -21.74
N LEU A 161 1.30 -0.02 -22.05
CA LEU A 161 1.67 -1.44 -22.20
C LEU A 161 2.09 -1.79 -23.63
N ASP A 162 1.77 -0.91 -24.58
CA ASP A 162 2.09 -1.06 -26.00
C ASP A 162 3.41 -0.36 -26.35
N GLU A 163 3.73 -0.26 -27.64
CA GLU A 163 4.88 0.54 -28.08
C GLU A 163 4.80 1.97 -27.57
N ALA A 164 5.84 2.37 -26.82
CA ALA A 164 5.92 3.68 -26.20
C ALA A 164 6.45 4.73 -27.20
N SER A 165 5.87 5.92 -27.19
CA SER A 165 6.47 7.10 -27.80
C SER A 165 7.67 7.60 -26.98
N ILE A 166 8.39 8.60 -27.48
CA ILE A 166 9.56 9.15 -26.77
C ILE A 166 9.19 9.79 -25.41
N ASP A 167 7.93 10.22 -25.27
CA ASP A 167 7.41 10.88 -24.06
C ASP A 167 6.65 9.91 -23.13
N ASP A 168 6.53 8.63 -23.50
CA ASP A 168 5.78 7.63 -22.74
C ASP A 168 6.71 6.63 -22.06
N ILE A 169 6.29 6.15 -20.90
CA ILE A 169 6.96 5.08 -20.17
C ILE A 169 6.40 3.73 -20.64
N HIS A 170 7.23 2.86 -21.15
CA HIS A 170 6.84 1.48 -21.42
C HIS A 170 6.79 0.68 -20.11
N ILE A 171 5.68 -0.05 -19.88
CA ILE A 171 5.55 -1.00 -18.78
C ILE A 171 5.38 -2.39 -19.36
N GLU A 172 6.38 -3.25 -19.19
CA GLU A 172 6.30 -4.66 -19.55
C GLU A 172 5.64 -5.46 -18.43
N ALA A 173 4.41 -5.95 -18.65
CA ALA A 173 3.66 -6.71 -17.66
C ALA A 173 3.72 -8.21 -17.95
N LYS A 174 4.53 -8.97 -17.17
CA LYS A 174 4.69 -10.42 -17.29
C LYS A 174 3.79 -11.18 -16.32
N ARG A 175 3.35 -12.37 -16.74
CA ARG A 175 2.57 -13.31 -15.90
C ARG A 175 3.29 -14.65 -15.88
N ILE A 176 3.87 -14.97 -14.70
CA ILE A 176 4.70 -16.18 -14.48
C ILE A 176 4.13 -16.95 -13.28
N ILE A 177 4.03 -18.27 -13.38
CA ILE A 177 3.49 -19.12 -12.32
C ILE A 177 4.23 -18.86 -11.00
N ASP A 178 3.47 -18.74 -9.91
CA ASP A 178 3.94 -18.62 -8.53
C ASP A 178 4.84 -17.41 -8.20
N VAL A 179 4.88 -16.38 -9.06
CA VAL A 179 5.57 -15.12 -8.73
C VAL A 179 4.65 -14.19 -7.95
N PRO A 180 4.92 -13.89 -6.66
CA PRO A 180 4.07 -13.03 -5.84
C PRO A 180 4.00 -11.58 -6.33
N GLY A 181 5.12 -11.08 -6.85
CA GLY A 181 5.26 -9.74 -7.42
C GLY A 181 6.72 -9.29 -7.45
N THR A 182 7.17 -8.89 -8.62
CA THR A 182 8.48 -8.26 -8.84
C THR A 182 8.28 -6.99 -9.66
N HIS A 183 8.98 -5.94 -9.34
CA HIS A 183 8.98 -4.68 -10.08
C HIS A 183 10.42 -4.22 -10.26
N SER A 184 10.80 -3.89 -11.48
CA SER A 184 12.11 -3.34 -11.82
C SER A 184 11.94 -2.05 -12.60
N ILE A 185 12.81 -1.10 -12.34
CA ILE A 185 12.89 0.17 -13.05
C ILE A 185 14.32 0.28 -13.58
N ASN A 186 14.46 0.41 -14.88
CA ASN A 186 15.72 0.43 -15.57
C ASN A 186 15.90 1.76 -16.28
N TYR A 187 17.00 2.44 -16.01
CA TYR A 187 17.48 3.59 -16.76
C TYR A 187 18.73 3.19 -17.49
N SER A 188 18.67 3.07 -18.80
CA SER A 188 19.75 2.56 -19.64
C SER A 188 20.28 3.61 -20.62
N SER A 189 21.61 3.76 -20.68
CA SER A 189 22.33 4.59 -21.63
C SER A 189 23.26 3.73 -22.49
N LYS A 190 24.04 4.37 -23.35
CA LYS A 190 25.11 3.68 -24.10
C LYS A 190 26.31 3.27 -23.24
N VAL A 191 26.42 3.84 -22.04
CA VAL A 191 27.59 3.70 -21.16
C VAL A 191 27.33 2.71 -20.04
N ASP A 192 26.12 2.79 -19.44
CA ASP A 192 25.75 1.99 -18.27
C ASP A 192 24.22 1.87 -18.13
N THR A 193 23.81 1.08 -17.13
CA THR A 193 22.42 0.94 -16.71
C THR A 193 22.34 1.12 -15.20
N VAL A 194 21.36 1.92 -14.73
CA VAL A 194 20.97 2.01 -13.33
C VAL A 194 19.66 1.27 -13.15
N GLU A 195 19.67 0.21 -12.35
CA GLU A 195 18.47 -0.60 -12.04
C GLU A 195 18.13 -0.51 -10.57
N ILE A 196 16.84 -0.34 -10.27
CA ILE A 196 16.28 -0.59 -8.94
C ILE A 196 15.22 -1.66 -9.04
N LYS A 197 15.18 -2.58 -8.05
CA LYS A 197 14.31 -3.76 -8.11
C LYS A 197 13.76 -4.11 -6.74
N HIS A 198 12.47 -4.40 -6.69
CA HIS A 198 11.79 -4.99 -5.54
C HIS A 198 11.20 -6.34 -5.91
N THR A 199 11.45 -7.36 -5.10
CA THR A 199 10.86 -8.69 -5.25
C THR A 199 10.16 -9.10 -3.95
N ALA A 200 8.86 -9.31 -4.02
CA ALA A 200 8.11 -9.90 -2.92
C ALA A 200 8.31 -11.43 -2.91
N HIS A 201 8.68 -11.99 -1.77
CA HIS A 201 8.80 -13.45 -1.61
C HIS A 201 7.48 -14.11 -1.24
N ASN A 202 6.60 -13.37 -0.55
CA ASN A 202 5.28 -13.81 -0.10
C ASN A 202 4.41 -12.60 0.27
N ARG A 203 3.21 -12.84 0.82
CA ARG A 203 2.28 -11.79 1.25
C ARG A 203 2.52 -11.30 2.68
N GLU A 204 3.48 -11.85 3.40
CA GLU A 204 3.74 -11.47 4.79
C GLU A 204 4.23 -10.02 4.93
N GLY A 205 4.91 -9.50 3.90
CA GLY A 205 5.35 -8.10 3.88
C GLY A 205 4.20 -7.10 4.06
N PHE A 206 3.02 -7.37 3.48
CA PHE A 206 1.84 -6.52 3.65
C PHE A 206 1.29 -6.59 5.08
N ALA A 207 1.21 -7.79 5.66
CA ALA A 207 0.72 -8.01 7.01
C ALA A 207 1.67 -7.42 8.06
N LEU A 208 2.98 -7.60 7.88
CA LEU A 208 4.00 -7.00 8.74
C LEU A 208 3.91 -5.47 8.71
N GLY A 209 3.82 -4.88 7.53
CA GLY A 209 3.69 -3.42 7.41
C GLY A 209 2.39 -2.88 8.00
N ALA A 210 1.28 -3.62 7.89
CA ALA A 210 0.03 -3.25 8.56
C ALA A 210 0.19 -3.24 10.09
N ILE A 211 0.92 -4.20 10.66
CA ILE A 211 1.18 -4.22 12.10
C ILE A 211 2.12 -3.09 12.51
N VAL A 212 3.17 -2.82 11.75
CA VAL A 212 4.07 -1.67 12.00
C VAL A 212 3.29 -0.34 11.96
N ALA A 213 2.39 -0.19 10.99
CA ALA A 213 1.52 0.98 10.92
C ALA A 213 0.55 1.07 12.11
N ALA A 214 0.01 -0.08 12.55
CA ALA A 214 -0.84 -0.16 13.74
C ALA A 214 -0.07 0.20 15.02
N GLU A 215 1.14 -0.31 15.20
CA GLU A 215 2.04 0.06 16.31
C GLU A 215 2.33 1.57 16.32
N TRP A 216 2.56 2.14 15.13
CA TRP A 216 2.92 3.54 14.97
C TRP A 216 1.77 4.51 15.24
N ILE A 217 0.51 4.16 14.86
CA ILE A 217 -0.64 5.08 14.93
C ILE A 217 -1.23 5.18 16.34
N VAL A 218 -0.98 4.22 17.23
CA VAL A 218 -1.47 4.26 18.61
C VAL A 218 -1.06 5.56 19.30
N ASN A 219 -2.02 6.20 19.99
CA ASN A 219 -1.88 7.50 20.66
C ASN A 219 -1.67 8.72 19.74
N LYS A 220 -1.83 8.57 18.42
CA LYS A 220 -1.81 9.69 17.48
C LYS A 220 -3.22 10.19 17.17
N LYS A 221 -3.30 11.39 16.62
CA LYS A 221 -4.52 12.02 16.11
C LYS A 221 -4.23 12.63 14.75
N GLY A 222 -5.14 12.43 13.80
CA GLY A 222 -5.01 12.95 12.45
C GLY A 222 -5.13 11.88 11.38
N VAL A 223 -4.86 12.27 10.14
CA VAL A 223 -4.86 11.38 8.97
C VAL A 223 -3.43 11.20 8.50
N PHE A 224 -3.04 9.96 8.27
CA PHE A 224 -1.67 9.56 8.02
C PHE A 224 -1.55 8.62 6.81
N SER A 225 -0.34 8.45 6.34
CA SER A 225 0.07 7.55 5.26
C SER A 225 1.24 6.66 5.69
N MET A 226 1.65 5.72 4.85
CA MET A 226 2.86 4.94 5.09
C MET A 226 4.15 5.78 5.05
N LYS A 227 4.13 6.96 4.39
CA LYS A 227 5.28 7.88 4.43
C LYS A 227 5.51 8.41 5.85
N ASP A 228 4.43 8.74 6.56
CA ASP A 228 4.51 9.18 7.96
C ASP A 228 5.04 8.07 8.87
N VAL A 229 4.57 6.84 8.66
CA VAL A 229 5.02 5.65 9.43
C VAL A 229 6.52 5.42 9.26
N LEU A 230 7.02 5.55 8.04
CA LEU A 230 8.41 5.28 7.68
C LEU A 230 9.31 6.51 7.82
N ASN A 231 8.75 7.68 8.11
CA ASN A 231 9.44 8.96 8.16
C ASN A 231 10.25 9.24 6.87
N ILE A 232 9.57 9.07 5.71
CA ILE A 232 10.13 9.27 4.37
C ILE A 232 9.25 10.24 3.57
N GLY A 233 9.86 11.04 2.68
CA GLY A 233 9.16 12.00 1.81
C GLY A 233 9.66 13.41 1.94
#